data_f86340d6c4228e5c744a70eb633a9d5c
#
_entry.id   f86340d6c4228e5c744a70eb633a9d5c
#
_cell.length_a   1.000
_cell.length_b   1.000
_cell.length_c   1.000
_cell.angle_alpha   90.00
_cell.angle_beta   90.00
_cell.angle_gamma   90.00
#
_symmetry.space_group_name_H-M   'P 1'
#
loop_
_entity.id
_entity.type
_entity.pdbx_description
1 polymer ?
#
loop_
_entity_poly.entity_id
_entity_poly.type
_entity_poly.pdbx_seq_one_letter_code
_entity_poly.pdbx_strand_id
1 'polypeptide(L)'
;MLTRAGILLLMLLGMRAAACADVSAPQTLEEAKAQRERAAALRAEAERRLDSERKQCYSKFLVNDCLAAAKKRYTATIVEARQIDQPARDFEREAKRQEVEAKEAQRVADQPRREAEQK
;
A
#
# COMPACT_ATOMS: atom_id res chain seq x y z
N MET A 1 29.49 -51.55 -29.31
CA MET A 1 29.68 -50.12 -29.72
C MET A 1 28.76 -49.29 -28.82
N LEU A 2 29.33 -48.60 -27.85
CA LEU A 2 28.61 -47.90 -26.81
C LEU A 2 28.36 -46.46 -27.24
N THR A 3 27.10 -46.05 -27.35
CA THR A 3 26.68 -44.66 -27.52
C THR A 3 26.42 -44.06 -26.18
N ARG A 4 27.31 -43.15 -25.76
CA ARG A 4 27.16 -42.35 -24.54
C ARG A 4 26.14 -41.26 -24.79
N ALA A 5 24.93 -41.44 -24.28
CA ALA A 5 23.95 -40.39 -24.18
C ALA A 5 24.28 -39.47 -22.99
N GLY A 6 24.81 -38.28 -23.28
CA GLY A 6 25.07 -37.26 -22.27
C GLY A 6 23.77 -36.62 -21.80
N ILE A 7 23.45 -36.81 -20.54
CA ILE A 7 22.34 -36.13 -19.88
C ILE A 7 22.80 -34.70 -19.57
N LEU A 8 22.36 -33.77 -20.39
CA LEU A 8 22.46 -32.32 -20.13
C LEU A 8 21.37 -31.94 -19.15
N LEU A 9 21.72 -31.95 -17.86
CA LEU A 9 20.89 -31.43 -16.78
C LEU A 9 20.95 -29.89 -16.85
N LEU A 10 20.01 -29.27 -17.55
CA LEU A 10 19.80 -27.82 -17.51
C LEU A 10 19.28 -27.45 -16.13
N MET A 11 20.17 -26.98 -15.28
CA MET A 11 19.82 -26.24 -14.06
C MET A 11 19.22 -24.89 -14.51
N LEU A 12 17.91 -24.82 -14.60
CA LEU A 12 17.16 -23.57 -14.62
C LEU A 12 17.26 -22.94 -13.24
N LEU A 13 18.31 -22.14 -13.02
CA LEU A 13 18.32 -21.16 -11.93
C LEU A 13 17.19 -20.18 -12.18
N GLY A 14 16.05 -20.41 -11.52
CA GLY A 14 14.99 -19.43 -11.42
C GLY A 14 15.50 -18.22 -10.64
N MET A 15 15.99 -17.22 -11.32
CA MET A 15 16.14 -15.87 -10.77
C MET A 15 14.75 -15.38 -10.38
N ARG A 16 14.39 -15.58 -9.12
CA ARG A 16 13.30 -14.80 -8.51
C ARG A 16 13.80 -13.36 -8.46
N ALA A 17 13.46 -12.60 -9.49
CA ALA A 17 13.47 -11.15 -9.40
C ALA A 17 12.53 -10.81 -8.23
N ALA A 18 13.11 -10.31 -7.13
CA ALA A 18 12.34 -9.61 -6.12
C ALA A 18 11.71 -8.42 -6.86
N ALA A 19 10.45 -8.59 -7.26
CA ALA A 19 9.65 -7.49 -7.75
C ALA A 19 9.57 -6.50 -6.58
N CYS A 20 10.36 -5.43 -6.62
CA CYS A 20 10.01 -4.21 -5.94
C CYS A 20 8.59 -3.94 -6.39
N ALA A 21 7.62 -4.12 -5.49
CA ALA A 21 6.24 -3.79 -5.78
C ALA A 21 6.22 -2.27 -6.01
N ASP A 22 6.29 -1.91 -7.28
CA ASP A 22 6.07 -0.54 -7.72
C ASP A 22 4.64 -0.23 -7.31
N VAL A 23 4.50 0.63 -6.31
CA VAL A 23 3.18 1.02 -5.80
C VAL A 23 2.59 1.97 -6.84
N SER A 24 1.99 1.38 -7.87
CA SER A 24 1.29 2.13 -8.89
C SER A 24 0.11 2.89 -8.28
N ALA A 25 -0.12 4.10 -8.79
CA ALA A 25 -1.30 4.87 -8.42
C ALA A 25 -2.57 4.08 -8.80
N PRO A 26 -3.60 4.05 -7.93
CA PRO A 26 -4.83 3.34 -8.22
C PRO A 26 -5.57 3.99 -9.40
N GLN A 27 -6.25 3.16 -10.18
CA GLN A 27 -7.04 3.59 -11.34
C GLN A 27 -8.53 3.69 -11.00
N THR A 28 -8.95 3.06 -9.91
CA THR A 28 -10.35 3.00 -9.47
C THR A 28 -10.46 3.26 -7.97
N LEU A 29 -11.65 3.67 -7.51
CA LEU A 29 -11.94 3.82 -6.08
C LEU A 29 -11.82 2.50 -5.31
N GLU A 30 -12.15 1.38 -5.95
CA GLU A 30 -12.00 0.05 -5.35
C GLU A 30 -10.52 -0.29 -5.13
N GLU A 31 -9.66 0.00 -6.11
CA GLU A 31 -8.22 -0.18 -5.97
C GLU A 31 -7.64 0.73 -4.89
N ALA A 32 -8.08 1.99 -4.83
CA ALA A 32 -7.67 2.93 -3.79
C ALA A 32 -8.04 2.41 -2.40
N LYS A 33 -9.27 1.91 -2.24
CA LYS A 33 -9.73 1.30 -0.99
C LYS A 33 -8.89 0.08 -0.62
N ALA A 34 -8.65 -0.83 -1.56
CA ALA A 34 -7.83 -2.02 -1.33
C ALA A 34 -6.39 -1.67 -0.93
N GLN A 35 -5.79 -0.64 -1.55
CA GLN A 35 -4.46 -0.14 -1.17
C GLN A 35 -4.45 0.42 0.27
N ARG A 36 -5.47 1.17 0.66
CA ARG A 36 -5.61 1.70 2.03
C ARG A 36 -5.77 0.59 3.07
N GLU A 37 -6.57 -0.42 2.77
CA GLU A 37 -6.74 -1.60 3.64
C GLU A 37 -5.42 -2.36 3.80
N ARG A 38 -4.65 -2.54 2.72
CA ARG A 38 -3.31 -3.13 2.77
C ARG A 38 -2.36 -2.31 3.64
N ALA A 39 -2.35 -1.00 3.49
CA ALA A 39 -1.52 -0.11 4.31
C ALA A 39 -1.91 -0.16 5.80
N ALA A 40 -3.20 -0.23 6.11
CA ALA A 40 -3.70 -0.40 7.47
C ALA A 40 -3.27 -1.75 8.07
N ALA A 41 -3.35 -2.83 7.30
CA ALA A 41 -2.90 -4.15 7.74
C ALA A 41 -1.40 -4.18 8.04
N LEU A 42 -0.57 -3.54 7.19
CA LEU A 42 0.88 -3.41 7.44
C LEU A 42 1.19 -2.64 8.72
N ARG A 43 0.47 -1.56 9.00
CA ARG A 43 0.62 -0.80 10.26
C ARG A 43 0.29 -1.66 11.47
N ALA A 44 -0.86 -2.33 11.43
CA ALA A 44 -1.30 -3.20 12.53
C ALA A 44 -0.31 -4.36 12.77
N GLU A 45 0.25 -4.93 11.71
CA GLU A 45 1.28 -5.97 11.80
C GLU A 45 2.57 -5.42 12.41
N ALA A 46 3.03 -4.23 11.98
CA ALA A 46 4.20 -3.57 12.51
C ALA A 46 4.08 -3.29 14.01
N GLU A 47 2.92 -2.86 14.47
CA GLU A 47 2.63 -2.61 15.89
C GLU A 47 2.70 -3.91 16.70
N ARG A 48 2.02 -4.97 16.25
CA ARG A 48 2.06 -6.28 16.93
C ARG A 48 3.48 -6.83 17.02
N ARG A 49 4.25 -6.71 15.94
CA ARG A 49 5.65 -7.13 15.90
C ARG A 49 6.51 -6.32 16.87
N LEU A 50 6.36 -5.01 16.88
CA LEU A 50 7.09 -4.14 17.79
C LEU A 50 6.83 -4.51 19.26
N ASP A 51 5.58 -4.76 19.63
CA ASP A 51 5.21 -5.14 20.99
C ASP A 51 5.80 -6.50 21.39
N SER A 52 5.77 -7.46 20.48
CA SER A 52 6.39 -8.78 20.69
C SER A 52 7.92 -8.67 20.84
N GLU A 53 8.58 -7.93 19.94
CA GLU A 53 10.03 -7.72 19.98
C GLU A 53 10.47 -6.98 21.24
N ARG A 54 9.72 -5.96 21.68
CA ARG A 54 9.98 -5.25 22.95
C ARG A 54 9.99 -6.20 24.13
N LYS A 55 8.99 -7.06 24.26
CA LYS A 55 8.92 -8.06 25.34
C LYS A 55 10.13 -8.98 25.31
N GLN A 56 10.55 -9.42 24.13
CA GLN A 56 11.73 -10.30 23.96
C GLN A 56 13.03 -9.56 24.27
N CYS A 57 13.13 -8.24 23.98
CA CYS A 57 14.33 -7.46 24.23
C CYS A 57 14.64 -7.35 25.72
N TYR A 58 13.65 -7.27 26.60
CA TYR A 58 13.86 -7.18 28.05
C TYR A 58 14.52 -8.41 28.67
N SER A 59 14.53 -9.56 27.99
CA SER A 59 15.23 -10.76 28.42
C SER A 59 16.67 -10.86 27.89
N LYS A 60 17.13 -9.88 27.08
CA LYS A 60 18.47 -9.89 26.47
C LYS A 60 19.46 -9.06 27.25
N PHE A 61 20.77 -9.36 27.09
CA PHE A 61 21.84 -8.61 27.74
C PHE A 61 21.96 -7.16 27.19
N LEU A 62 21.83 -6.99 25.84
CA LEU A 62 21.89 -5.68 25.18
C LEU A 62 20.46 -5.18 24.88
N VAL A 63 19.73 -4.81 25.92
CA VAL A 63 18.33 -4.38 25.82
C VAL A 63 18.17 -3.18 24.90
N ASN A 64 18.99 -2.14 25.05
CA ASN A 64 18.89 -0.90 24.28
C ASN A 64 19.13 -1.11 22.79
N ASP A 65 20.13 -1.90 22.42
CA ASP A 65 20.43 -2.21 21.02
C ASP A 65 19.30 -3.02 20.38
N CYS A 66 18.75 -3.96 21.15
CA CYS A 66 17.59 -4.75 20.72
C CYS A 66 16.38 -3.86 20.47
N LEU A 67 16.06 -2.96 21.39
CA LEU A 67 14.94 -2.01 21.26
C LEU A 67 15.14 -1.04 20.09
N ALA A 68 16.36 -0.55 19.89
CA ALA A 68 16.68 0.33 18.75
C ALA A 68 16.49 -0.40 17.40
N ALA A 69 16.94 -1.65 17.31
CA ALA A 69 16.75 -2.48 16.13
C ALA A 69 15.26 -2.78 15.84
N ALA A 70 14.48 -3.09 16.89
CA ALA A 70 13.03 -3.29 16.78
C ALA A 70 12.32 -2.03 16.28
N LYS A 71 12.65 -0.87 16.84
CA LYS A 71 12.13 0.44 16.42
C LYS A 71 12.48 0.76 14.96
N LYS A 72 13.71 0.47 14.54
CA LYS A 72 14.14 0.67 13.15
C LYS A 72 13.30 -0.15 12.17
N ARG A 73 13.05 -1.43 12.47
CA ARG A 73 12.17 -2.29 11.66
C ARG A 73 10.74 -1.76 11.60
N TYR A 74 10.18 -1.39 12.75
CA TYR A 74 8.87 -0.77 12.82
C TYR A 74 8.77 0.47 11.93
N THR A 75 9.72 1.40 12.07
CA THR A 75 9.73 2.64 11.27
C THR A 75 9.80 2.35 9.77
N ALA A 76 10.62 1.38 9.35
CA ALA A 76 10.72 0.98 7.94
C ALA A 76 9.37 0.50 7.38
N THR A 77 8.66 -0.38 8.13
CA THR A 77 7.32 -0.85 7.73
C THR A 77 6.28 0.27 7.72
N ILE A 78 6.35 1.21 8.66
CA ILE A 78 5.43 2.38 8.65
C ILE A 78 5.68 3.28 7.44
N VAL A 79 6.94 3.47 7.04
CA VAL A 79 7.27 4.23 5.82
C VAL A 79 6.71 3.53 4.58
N GLU A 80 6.89 2.22 4.47
CA GLU A 80 6.31 1.41 3.39
C GLU A 80 4.77 1.53 3.35
N ALA A 81 4.11 1.38 4.48
CA ALA A 81 2.66 1.55 4.58
C ALA A 81 2.19 2.95 4.14
N ARG A 82 2.96 4.00 4.42
CA ARG A 82 2.65 5.37 3.95
C ARG A 82 2.78 5.50 2.44
N GLN A 83 3.81 4.89 1.85
CA GLN A 83 4.00 4.90 0.40
C GLN A 83 2.83 4.23 -0.35
N ILE A 84 2.25 3.18 0.23
CA ILE A 84 1.06 2.53 -0.31
C ILE A 84 -0.20 3.39 -0.11
N ASP A 85 -0.37 3.98 1.07
CA ASP A 85 -1.58 4.72 1.48
C ASP A 85 -1.71 6.08 0.75
N GLN A 86 -0.60 6.77 0.53
CA GLN A 86 -0.61 8.15 0.03
C GLN A 86 -1.23 8.29 -1.38
N PRO A 87 -0.83 7.49 -2.39
CA PRO A 87 -1.44 7.57 -3.71
C PRO A 87 -2.94 7.27 -3.69
N ALA A 88 -3.36 6.33 -2.84
CA ALA A 88 -4.76 5.97 -2.70
C ALA A 88 -5.61 7.12 -2.12
N ARG A 89 -5.08 7.80 -1.10
CA ARG A 89 -5.75 8.98 -0.52
C ARG A 89 -5.82 10.15 -1.50
N ASP A 90 -4.76 10.34 -2.27
CA ASP A 90 -4.72 11.41 -3.28
C ASP A 90 -5.76 11.16 -4.37
N PHE A 91 -5.87 9.93 -4.83
CA PHE A 91 -6.89 9.52 -5.79
C PHE A 91 -8.32 9.72 -5.25
N GLU A 92 -8.59 9.28 -4.02
CA GLU A 92 -9.91 9.47 -3.39
C GLU A 92 -10.27 10.96 -3.23
N ARG A 93 -9.30 11.80 -2.85
CA ARG A 93 -9.52 13.25 -2.74
C ARG A 93 -9.84 13.89 -4.09
N GLU A 94 -9.11 13.49 -5.13
CA GLU A 94 -9.34 13.96 -6.49
C GLU A 94 -10.72 13.54 -7.00
N ALA A 95 -11.09 12.27 -6.85
CA ALA A 95 -12.41 11.77 -7.23
C ALA A 95 -13.54 12.53 -6.50
N LYS A 96 -13.35 12.82 -5.22
CA LYS A 96 -14.32 13.58 -4.43
C LYS A 96 -14.44 15.04 -4.92
N ARG A 97 -13.31 15.66 -5.27
CA ARG A 97 -13.31 17.02 -5.84
C ARG A 97 -14.09 17.07 -7.15
N GLN A 98 -13.82 16.14 -8.06
CA GLN A 98 -14.53 16.04 -9.34
C GLN A 98 -16.03 15.81 -9.16
N GLU A 99 -16.42 14.96 -8.21
CA GLU A 99 -17.84 14.76 -7.87
C GLU A 99 -18.52 16.06 -7.41
N VAL A 100 -17.86 16.83 -6.55
CA VAL A 100 -18.40 18.12 -6.06
C VAL A 100 -18.51 19.13 -7.19
N GLU A 101 -17.47 19.25 -8.04
CA GLU A 101 -17.47 20.16 -9.20
C GLU A 101 -18.58 19.79 -10.20
N ALA A 102 -18.78 18.49 -10.48
CA ALA A 102 -19.85 18.03 -11.35
C ALA A 102 -21.24 18.34 -10.80
N LYS A 103 -21.46 18.15 -9.50
CA LYS A 103 -22.72 18.50 -8.83
C LYS A 103 -22.99 20.02 -8.87
N GLU A 104 -21.98 20.83 -8.67
CA GLU A 104 -22.13 22.29 -8.72
C GLU A 104 -22.42 22.77 -10.15
N ALA A 105 -21.74 22.25 -11.15
CA ALA A 105 -22.02 22.53 -12.55
C ALA A 105 -23.48 22.16 -12.92
N GLN A 106 -23.96 21.03 -12.41
CA GLN A 106 -25.33 20.58 -12.61
C GLN A 106 -26.36 21.52 -11.94
N ARG A 107 -26.06 21.97 -10.70
CA ARG A 107 -26.92 22.95 -9.98
C ARG A 107 -27.03 24.26 -10.71
N VAL A 108 -25.90 24.77 -11.22
CA VAL A 108 -25.86 26.00 -12.01
C VAL A 108 -26.67 25.86 -13.32
N ALA A 109 -26.52 24.73 -14.02
CA ALA A 109 -27.25 24.44 -15.24
C ALA A 109 -28.77 24.31 -15.02
N ASP A 110 -29.21 23.80 -13.86
CA ASP A 110 -30.63 23.66 -13.52
C ASP A 110 -31.27 24.94 -12.99
N GLN A 111 -30.49 25.94 -12.58
CA GLN A 111 -30.98 27.14 -11.94
C GLN A 111 -32.00 27.89 -12.81
N PRO A 112 -31.79 28.16 -14.11
CA PRO A 112 -32.78 28.87 -14.94
C PRO A 112 -34.14 28.18 -15.03
N ARG A 113 -34.13 26.84 -15.04
CA ARG A 113 -35.35 26.05 -15.07
C ARG A 113 -36.15 26.19 -13.77
N ARG A 114 -35.47 26.12 -12.63
CA ARG A 114 -36.10 26.30 -11.31
C ARG A 114 -36.68 27.70 -11.13
N GLU A 115 -36.01 28.74 -11.64
CA GLU A 115 -36.49 30.12 -11.61
C GLU A 115 -37.73 30.30 -12.51
N ALA A 116 -37.80 29.60 -13.63
CA ALA A 116 -38.98 29.63 -14.51
C ALA A 116 -40.19 28.91 -13.89
N GLU A 117 -39.99 27.85 -13.14
CA GLU A 117 -41.04 27.08 -12.45
C GLU A 117 -41.62 27.83 -11.23
N GLN A 118 -40.93 28.85 -10.69
CA GLN A 118 -41.36 29.64 -9.54
C GLN A 118 -42.12 30.90 -9.90
N LYS A 119 -42.24 31.22 -11.18
CA LYS A 119 -43.00 32.39 -11.73
C LYS A 119 -44.40 32.00 -12.13
#